data_b30a8de521111b70242e410dd078901b
#
_entry.id   b30a8de521111b70242e410dd078901b
#
_cell.length_a   1.000
_cell.length_b   1.000
_cell.length_c   1.000
_cell.angle_alpha   90.00
_cell.angle_beta   90.00
_cell.angle_gamma   90.00
#
_symmetry.space_group_name_H-M   'P 1'
#
loop_
_entity.id
_entity.type
_entity.pdbx_description
1 polymer ?
#
loop_
_entity_poly.entity_id
_entity_poly.type
_entity_poly.pdbx_seq_one_letter_code
_entity_poly.pdbx_strand_id
1 'polypeptide(L)'
;MQKLAIFQARRWLCRSFSSISSNPLRVCVVGSGPAGFYTAEKMLKAHQQAQVDIIDRLPTPFGLVRSGVAPDHPETKIVINQFTRVAQHERCSFFGNVILGSSISLSELRELYHVVVLAYGAESDRSLGIPGENLKGIHSAREFVWWYNGHPDGRNLDPDLKSTDTAVILGQGNVALDVARILLRPTVELATTDIASHALATLEESSIRVVYLVGRRGPAQAACTAKELREVLGIHNLDISILESDLLLTPADEEELKSNRIQRRVYELLSKAATSKPKHVGSNKRELNFVFFRKPDSFQELRDRGGHVSGVHFEKTVLKSVEPGKQIAVGAGEFEDIKCGMVLKSIGYKSVPVDGLPFDHKKGIVPNDRGRVLSDSSDPSVLERGLYVCGWLKRGPTGIIATNLYCAEETVSSISEDLEKGVLILSSASPKPGRDGLLQLLGNRNVRIVSFSEWEKIDSEERRLGSSRNKPREKLATWDELHKATSE
;
A
#
# COMPACT_ATOMS: atom_id res chain seq x y z
N MET A 1 -33.14 31.85 -52.61
CA MET A 1 -32.35 30.81 -53.30
C MET A 1 -31.58 30.01 -52.27
N GLN A 2 -32.01 28.79 -52.17
CA GLN A 2 -31.54 27.77 -51.19
C GLN A 2 -30.11 27.34 -51.47
N LYS A 3 -29.29 27.14 -50.42
CA LYS A 3 -28.18 26.20 -50.46
C LYS A 3 -28.27 25.29 -49.25
N LEU A 4 -28.75 24.09 -49.50
CA LEU A 4 -28.66 22.93 -48.61
C LEU A 4 -27.16 22.60 -48.42
N ALA A 5 -26.71 22.54 -47.16
CA ALA A 5 -25.47 21.92 -46.78
C ALA A 5 -25.72 20.46 -46.37
N ILE A 6 -25.18 19.56 -47.16
CA ILE A 6 -25.27 18.11 -46.99
C ILE A 6 -24.29 17.73 -45.89
N PHE A 7 -24.80 17.31 -44.72
CA PHE A 7 -24.04 16.64 -43.69
C PHE A 7 -23.78 15.19 -44.12
N GLN A 8 -22.58 14.89 -44.56
CA GLN A 8 -22.13 13.51 -44.73
C GLN A 8 -21.81 12.90 -43.35
N ALA A 9 -22.74 12.10 -42.86
CA ALA A 9 -22.51 11.18 -41.78
C ALA A 9 -21.51 10.10 -42.24
N ARG A 10 -20.27 10.18 -41.78
CA ARG A 10 -19.32 9.07 -41.91
C ARG A 10 -19.80 7.94 -41.01
N ARG A 11 -20.50 6.98 -41.59
CA ARG A 11 -20.71 5.65 -41.03
C ARG A 11 -19.34 5.01 -40.86
N TRP A 12 -18.89 4.91 -39.63
CA TRP A 12 -17.84 3.97 -39.28
C TRP A 12 -18.38 2.57 -39.48
N LEU A 13 -18.00 1.95 -40.57
CA LEU A 13 -18.16 0.52 -40.79
C LEU A 13 -17.31 -0.16 -39.73
N CYS A 14 -17.94 -0.65 -38.68
CA CYS A 14 -17.38 -1.74 -37.86
C CYS A 14 -17.20 -2.92 -38.82
N ARG A 15 -16.01 -3.09 -39.36
CA ARG A 15 -15.58 -4.38 -39.89
C ARG A 15 -15.53 -5.34 -38.73
N SER A 16 -16.58 -6.12 -38.58
CA SER A 16 -16.57 -7.34 -37.79
C SER A 16 -15.51 -8.26 -38.42
N PHE A 17 -14.30 -8.21 -37.90
CA PHE A 17 -13.34 -9.28 -38.13
C PHE A 17 -13.79 -10.48 -37.29
N SER A 18 -14.71 -11.26 -37.81
CA SER A 18 -14.99 -12.60 -37.37
C SER A 18 -13.96 -13.55 -37.98
N SER A 19 -12.72 -13.46 -37.56
CA SER A 19 -11.87 -14.62 -37.49
C SER A 19 -11.85 -15.02 -36.03
N ILE A 20 -12.76 -15.87 -35.64
CA ILE A 20 -12.83 -16.48 -34.33
C ILE A 20 -11.58 -17.32 -34.18
N SER A 21 -10.52 -16.75 -33.62
CA SER A 21 -9.51 -17.54 -32.93
C SER A 21 -10.25 -18.20 -31.78
N SER A 22 -10.45 -19.50 -31.84
CA SER A 22 -11.18 -20.30 -30.85
C SER A 22 -10.49 -20.33 -29.46
N ASN A 23 -9.35 -19.68 -29.30
CA ASN A 23 -8.59 -19.64 -28.07
C ASN A 23 -8.79 -18.32 -27.35
N PRO A 24 -9.35 -18.35 -26.13
CA PRO A 24 -9.48 -17.17 -25.30
C PRO A 24 -8.11 -16.60 -24.91
N LEU A 25 -8.01 -15.28 -24.79
CA LEU A 25 -6.84 -14.64 -24.22
C LEU A 25 -6.71 -15.04 -22.73
N ARG A 26 -5.67 -15.79 -22.40
CA ARG A 26 -5.38 -16.27 -21.05
C ARG A 26 -4.51 -15.25 -20.33
N VAL A 27 -5.01 -14.68 -19.23
CA VAL A 27 -4.34 -13.64 -18.44
C VAL A 27 -4.20 -14.10 -17.00
N CYS A 28 -2.99 -14.04 -16.46
CA CYS A 28 -2.74 -14.22 -15.05
C CYS A 28 -2.38 -12.87 -14.42
N VAL A 29 -3.03 -12.50 -13.34
CA VAL A 29 -2.71 -11.34 -12.51
C VAL A 29 -2.17 -11.83 -11.18
N VAL A 30 -0.94 -11.45 -10.85
CA VAL A 30 -0.28 -11.83 -9.60
C VAL A 30 -0.43 -10.72 -8.58
N GLY A 31 -1.22 -10.98 -7.56
CA GLY A 31 -1.60 -10.04 -6.51
C GLY A 31 -3.04 -9.59 -6.64
N SER A 32 -3.82 -9.79 -5.58
CA SER A 32 -5.24 -9.46 -5.48
C SER A 32 -5.51 -8.13 -4.75
N GLY A 33 -4.51 -7.25 -4.70
CA GLY A 33 -4.69 -5.88 -4.20
C GLY A 33 -5.41 -4.98 -5.22
N PRO A 34 -5.55 -3.67 -4.93
CA PRO A 34 -6.22 -2.72 -5.82
C PRO A 34 -5.68 -2.73 -7.26
N ALA A 35 -4.36 -2.82 -7.44
CA ALA A 35 -3.75 -2.87 -8.77
C ALA A 35 -4.19 -4.13 -9.55
N GLY A 36 -4.24 -5.28 -8.88
CA GLY A 36 -4.66 -6.54 -9.48
C GLY A 36 -6.12 -6.52 -9.89
N PHE A 37 -7.03 -6.12 -8.99
CA PHE A 37 -8.46 -6.07 -9.29
C PHE A 37 -8.82 -5.03 -10.36
N TYR A 38 -8.22 -3.83 -10.33
CA TYR A 38 -8.42 -2.86 -11.42
C TYR A 38 -7.89 -3.38 -12.75
N THR A 39 -6.75 -4.08 -12.75
CA THR A 39 -6.21 -4.71 -13.98
C THR A 39 -7.17 -5.77 -14.51
N ALA A 40 -7.66 -6.67 -13.64
CA ALA A 40 -8.63 -7.69 -14.02
C ALA A 40 -9.91 -7.07 -14.59
N GLU A 41 -10.48 -6.06 -13.92
CA GLU A 41 -11.67 -5.34 -14.40
C GLU A 41 -11.46 -4.71 -15.78
N LYS A 42 -10.33 -4.04 -15.99
CA LYS A 42 -10.02 -3.40 -17.28
C LYS A 42 -9.76 -4.41 -18.38
N MET A 43 -9.11 -5.54 -18.10
CA MET A 43 -8.92 -6.65 -19.03
C MET A 43 -10.26 -7.27 -19.47
N LEU A 44 -11.15 -7.56 -18.51
CA LEU A 44 -12.48 -8.11 -18.79
C LEU A 44 -13.34 -7.18 -19.65
N LYS A 45 -13.19 -5.85 -19.46
CA LYS A 45 -13.90 -4.83 -20.24
C LYS A 45 -13.31 -4.63 -21.64
N ALA A 46 -11.98 -4.62 -21.76
CA ALA A 46 -11.30 -4.38 -23.03
C ALA A 46 -11.37 -5.58 -23.96
N HIS A 47 -11.35 -6.81 -23.42
CA HIS A 47 -11.23 -8.06 -24.18
C HIS A 47 -12.36 -9.03 -23.80
N GLN A 48 -13.41 -9.08 -24.63
CA GLN A 48 -14.62 -9.88 -24.34
C GLN A 48 -14.38 -11.39 -24.21
N GLN A 49 -13.30 -11.91 -24.80
CA GLN A 49 -12.96 -13.32 -24.71
C GLN A 49 -11.81 -13.60 -23.73
N ALA A 50 -11.33 -12.58 -23.00
CA ALA A 50 -10.26 -12.80 -22.02
C ALA A 50 -10.78 -13.61 -20.83
N GLN A 51 -9.98 -14.56 -20.40
CA GLN A 51 -10.10 -15.26 -19.12
C GLN A 51 -9.00 -14.77 -18.20
N VAL A 52 -9.37 -14.30 -17.01
CA VAL A 52 -8.46 -13.67 -16.06
C VAL A 52 -8.42 -14.50 -14.80
N ASP A 53 -7.23 -14.95 -14.43
CA ASP A 53 -6.99 -15.64 -13.17
C ASP A 53 -6.14 -14.75 -12.27
N ILE A 54 -6.59 -14.50 -11.05
CA ILE A 54 -5.89 -13.72 -10.05
C ILE A 54 -5.30 -14.71 -9.03
N ILE A 55 -3.99 -14.70 -8.85
CA ILE A 55 -3.32 -15.47 -7.80
C ILE A 55 -2.81 -14.54 -6.71
N ASP A 56 -2.87 -14.98 -5.46
CA ASP A 56 -2.35 -14.25 -4.30
C ASP A 56 -1.73 -15.21 -3.29
N ARG A 57 -0.66 -14.76 -2.62
CA ARG A 57 -0.02 -15.55 -1.57
C ARG A 57 -0.91 -15.73 -0.33
N LEU A 58 -1.79 -14.74 -0.07
CA LEU A 58 -2.73 -14.83 1.04
C LEU A 58 -3.99 -15.60 0.62
N PRO A 59 -4.62 -16.33 1.54
CA PRO A 59 -5.94 -16.92 1.31
C PRO A 59 -7.04 -15.86 1.20
N THR A 60 -6.74 -14.61 1.59
CA THR A 60 -7.68 -13.50 1.63
C THR A 60 -7.34 -12.45 0.55
N PRO A 61 -8.30 -12.04 -0.29
CA PRO A 61 -8.10 -11.02 -1.31
C PRO A 61 -8.09 -9.60 -0.75
N PHE A 62 -7.93 -8.62 -1.65
CA PHE A 62 -8.05 -7.18 -1.48
C PHE A 62 -6.79 -6.47 -0.98
N GLY A 63 -5.72 -7.19 -0.63
CA GLY A 63 -4.42 -6.64 -0.28
C GLY A 63 -4.51 -5.52 0.76
N LEU A 64 -3.96 -4.34 0.46
CA LEU A 64 -3.94 -3.20 1.39
C LEU A 64 -5.32 -2.66 1.75
N VAL A 65 -6.37 -2.87 0.96
CA VAL A 65 -7.73 -2.44 1.35
C VAL A 65 -8.18 -3.19 2.61
N ARG A 66 -7.82 -4.48 2.67
CA ARG A 66 -8.10 -5.31 3.85
C ARG A 66 -7.10 -5.10 4.99
N SER A 67 -5.79 -5.07 4.67
CA SER A 67 -4.72 -5.20 5.67
C SER A 67 -3.85 -3.95 5.83
N GLY A 68 -4.14 -2.88 5.08
CA GLY A 68 -3.37 -1.63 5.13
C GLY A 68 -4.20 -0.40 5.47
N VAL A 69 -5.47 -0.35 5.05
CA VAL A 69 -6.37 0.75 5.42
C VAL A 69 -6.70 0.64 6.91
N ALA A 70 -6.56 1.76 7.62
CA ALA A 70 -6.79 1.81 9.05
C ALA A 70 -8.20 1.35 9.44
N PRO A 71 -8.39 0.72 10.60
CA PRO A 71 -9.69 0.17 11.04
C PRO A 71 -10.77 1.24 11.15
N ASP A 72 -10.41 2.45 11.47
CA ASP A 72 -11.29 3.61 11.63
C ASP A 72 -11.63 4.33 10.32
N HIS A 73 -11.27 3.72 9.15
CA HIS A 73 -11.60 4.20 7.80
C HIS A 73 -12.48 3.22 7.01
N PRO A 74 -13.66 2.85 7.50
CA PRO A 74 -14.54 1.89 6.83
C PRO A 74 -15.01 2.37 5.46
N GLU A 75 -15.14 3.68 5.24
CA GLU A 75 -15.56 4.28 3.97
C GLU A 75 -14.55 4.03 2.84
N THR A 76 -13.26 3.97 3.17
CA THR A 76 -12.21 3.66 2.19
C THR A 76 -12.25 2.20 1.76
N LYS A 77 -12.75 1.30 2.64
CA LYS A 77 -12.88 -0.14 2.38
C LYS A 77 -14.08 -0.48 1.49
N ILE A 78 -15.00 0.45 1.20
CA ILE A 78 -16.19 0.22 0.34
C ILE A 78 -15.80 -0.25 -1.07
N VAL A 79 -14.61 0.08 -1.56
CA VAL A 79 -14.09 -0.37 -2.85
C VAL A 79 -14.04 -1.91 -2.98
N ILE A 80 -14.03 -2.64 -1.85
CA ILE A 80 -14.14 -4.11 -1.81
C ILE A 80 -15.39 -4.58 -2.56
N ASN A 81 -16.51 -3.85 -2.50
CA ASN A 81 -17.73 -4.21 -3.21
C ASN A 81 -17.55 -4.22 -4.75
N GLN A 82 -16.70 -3.33 -5.28
CA GLN A 82 -16.34 -3.33 -6.70
C GLN A 82 -15.46 -4.54 -7.03
N PHE A 83 -14.48 -4.82 -6.20
CA PHE A 83 -13.54 -5.93 -6.40
C PHE A 83 -14.24 -7.30 -6.27
N THR A 84 -15.19 -7.43 -5.36
CA THR A 84 -16.03 -8.62 -5.23
C THR A 84 -16.80 -8.92 -6.52
N ARG A 85 -17.40 -7.91 -7.15
CA ARG A 85 -18.08 -8.08 -8.47
C ARG A 85 -17.13 -8.54 -9.56
N VAL A 86 -15.86 -8.10 -9.53
CA VAL A 86 -14.84 -8.56 -10.47
C VAL A 86 -14.47 -10.02 -10.21
N ALA A 87 -14.25 -10.40 -8.94
CA ALA A 87 -13.90 -11.76 -8.57
C ALA A 87 -15.03 -12.78 -8.88
N GLN A 88 -16.29 -12.34 -8.79
CA GLN A 88 -17.48 -13.15 -9.10
C GLN A 88 -17.86 -13.16 -10.59
N HIS A 89 -17.11 -12.46 -11.44
CA HIS A 89 -17.37 -12.45 -12.87
C HIS A 89 -17.03 -13.82 -13.49
N GLU A 90 -17.92 -14.37 -14.35
CA GLU A 90 -17.80 -15.70 -14.97
C GLU A 90 -16.43 -16.00 -15.61
N ARG A 91 -15.78 -14.98 -16.18
CA ARG A 91 -14.47 -15.04 -16.83
C ARG A 91 -13.29 -14.72 -15.89
N CYS A 92 -13.55 -14.51 -14.61
CA CYS A 92 -12.54 -14.25 -13.59
C CYS A 92 -12.51 -15.39 -12.57
N SER A 93 -11.30 -15.74 -12.08
CA SER A 93 -11.16 -16.63 -10.92
C SER A 93 -10.09 -16.09 -9.99
N PHE A 94 -10.29 -16.31 -8.70
CA PHE A 94 -9.31 -16.01 -7.67
C PHE A 94 -8.76 -17.31 -7.07
N PHE A 95 -7.46 -17.34 -6.89
CA PHE A 95 -6.71 -18.44 -6.29
C PHE A 95 -5.76 -17.89 -5.22
N GLY A 96 -6.24 -17.87 -3.98
CA GLY A 96 -5.45 -17.52 -2.80
C GLY A 96 -4.57 -18.67 -2.35
N ASN A 97 -3.61 -18.36 -1.47
CA ASN A 97 -2.59 -19.28 -0.96
C ASN A 97 -1.67 -19.83 -2.07
N VAL A 98 -1.44 -19.05 -3.12
CA VAL A 98 -0.53 -19.38 -4.25
C VAL A 98 0.61 -18.37 -4.30
N ILE A 99 1.81 -18.80 -3.96
CA ILE A 99 2.99 -17.96 -3.80
C ILE A 99 3.85 -18.00 -5.06
N LEU A 100 3.99 -16.84 -5.73
CA LEU A 100 4.95 -16.69 -6.83
C LEU A 100 6.38 -16.87 -6.30
N GLY A 101 7.14 -17.74 -6.95
CA GLY A 101 8.51 -18.10 -6.57
C GLY A 101 8.62 -19.38 -5.75
N SER A 102 7.54 -19.83 -5.07
CA SER A 102 7.56 -21.11 -4.34
C SER A 102 6.46 -22.08 -4.78
N SER A 103 5.19 -21.66 -4.86
CA SER A 103 4.12 -22.51 -5.38
C SER A 103 4.20 -22.66 -6.90
N ILE A 104 4.54 -21.58 -7.57
CA ILE A 104 4.70 -21.50 -9.03
C ILE A 104 5.78 -20.46 -9.38
N SER A 105 6.63 -20.77 -10.33
CA SER A 105 7.65 -19.86 -10.84
C SER A 105 7.09 -18.88 -11.88
N LEU A 106 7.81 -17.77 -12.12
CA LEU A 106 7.46 -16.83 -13.18
C LEU A 106 7.52 -17.45 -14.57
N SER A 107 8.51 -18.33 -14.82
CA SER A 107 8.64 -19.04 -16.09
C SER A 107 7.44 -19.94 -16.36
N GLU A 108 6.98 -20.71 -15.37
CA GLU A 108 5.80 -21.57 -15.50
C GLU A 108 4.51 -20.75 -15.75
N LEU A 109 4.34 -19.61 -15.08
CA LEU A 109 3.21 -18.72 -15.39
C LEU A 109 3.24 -18.25 -16.85
N ARG A 110 4.42 -17.91 -17.36
CA ARG A 110 4.61 -17.51 -18.78
C ARG A 110 4.37 -18.66 -19.77
N GLU A 111 4.56 -19.90 -19.35
CA GLU A 111 4.18 -21.07 -20.15
C GLU A 111 2.66 -21.29 -20.19
N LEU A 112 1.99 -21.05 -19.07
CA LEU A 112 0.55 -21.27 -18.92
C LEU A 112 -0.33 -20.14 -19.51
N TYR A 113 0.16 -18.90 -19.51
CA TYR A 113 -0.64 -17.72 -19.88
C TYR A 113 -0.03 -16.93 -21.04
N HIS A 114 -0.89 -16.28 -21.83
CA HIS A 114 -0.44 -15.34 -22.87
C HIS A 114 0.08 -14.03 -22.27
N VAL A 115 -0.53 -13.60 -21.16
CA VAL A 115 -0.24 -12.36 -20.46
C VAL A 115 -0.12 -12.66 -18.97
N VAL A 116 0.99 -12.23 -18.36
CA VAL A 116 1.20 -12.21 -16.92
C VAL A 116 1.37 -10.77 -16.46
N VAL A 117 0.52 -10.31 -15.55
CA VAL A 117 0.59 -8.96 -14.97
C VAL A 117 0.98 -9.08 -13.50
N LEU A 118 2.15 -8.57 -13.15
CA LEU A 118 2.63 -8.56 -11.78
C LEU A 118 2.09 -7.32 -11.05
N ALA A 119 1.30 -7.53 -10.00
CA ALA A 119 0.60 -6.51 -9.22
C ALA A 119 0.65 -6.78 -7.70
N TYR A 120 1.66 -7.54 -7.23
CA TYR A 120 1.77 -7.99 -5.83
C TYR A 120 2.23 -6.91 -4.83
N GLY A 121 2.42 -5.68 -5.28
CA GLY A 121 2.62 -4.54 -4.40
C GLY A 121 4.03 -4.40 -3.82
N ALA A 122 4.12 -4.00 -2.54
CA ALA A 122 5.36 -3.72 -1.84
C ALA A 122 5.27 -4.24 -0.41
N GLU A 123 5.92 -5.35 -0.14
CA GLU A 123 5.84 -6.08 1.15
C GLU A 123 7.15 -6.04 1.94
N SER A 124 8.05 -5.13 1.61
CA SER A 124 9.29 -4.89 2.34
C SER A 124 9.39 -3.43 2.75
N ASP A 125 10.28 -3.15 3.68
CA ASP A 125 10.49 -1.82 4.25
C ASP A 125 11.83 -1.24 3.80
N ARG A 126 11.91 0.09 3.76
CA ARG A 126 13.17 0.80 3.61
C ARG A 126 13.89 0.79 4.97
N SER A 127 15.21 0.58 4.94
CA SER A 127 16.09 0.76 6.08
C SER A 127 16.77 2.12 6.05
N LEU A 128 17.12 2.62 7.22
CA LEU A 128 17.88 3.87 7.38
C LEU A 128 19.38 3.61 7.24
N GLY A 129 19.85 2.42 7.66
CA GLY A 129 21.27 2.05 7.66
C GLY A 129 22.08 2.82 8.70
N ILE A 130 21.46 3.21 9.82
CA ILE A 130 22.09 3.99 10.91
C ILE A 130 22.32 3.13 12.15
N PRO A 131 23.25 3.53 13.04
CA PRO A 131 23.52 2.79 14.27
C PRO A 131 22.28 2.60 15.14
N GLY A 132 22.12 1.40 15.70
CA GLY A 132 21.04 1.06 16.60
C GLY A 132 19.69 0.72 15.91
N GLU A 133 19.60 0.69 14.58
CA GLU A 133 18.33 0.43 13.86
C GLU A 133 17.68 -0.93 14.20
N ASN A 134 18.46 -1.88 14.72
CA ASN A 134 17.98 -3.23 15.08
C ASN A 134 17.65 -3.39 16.57
N LEU A 135 17.62 -2.31 17.34
CA LEU A 135 17.24 -2.36 18.76
C LEU A 135 15.79 -2.78 18.93
N LYS A 136 15.49 -3.47 20.02
CA LYS A 136 14.11 -3.80 20.41
C LYS A 136 13.30 -2.52 20.60
N GLY A 137 12.00 -2.57 20.29
CA GLY A 137 11.13 -1.39 20.33
C GLY A 137 11.19 -0.54 19.06
N ILE A 138 12.02 -0.91 18.06
CA ILE A 138 12.03 -0.28 16.73
C ILE A 138 11.34 -1.22 15.73
N HIS A 139 10.25 -0.77 15.16
CA HIS A 139 9.45 -1.55 14.21
C HIS A 139 9.23 -0.76 12.91
N SER A 140 8.91 -1.46 11.84
CA SER A 140 8.39 -0.79 10.66
C SER A 140 6.91 -0.39 10.88
N ALA A 141 6.51 0.74 10.31
CA ALA A 141 5.10 1.12 10.35
C ALA A 141 4.20 0.09 9.62
N ARG A 142 4.73 -0.59 8.59
CA ARG A 142 4.01 -1.64 7.87
C ARG A 142 3.68 -2.83 8.77
N GLU A 143 4.64 -3.32 9.55
CA GLU A 143 4.42 -4.43 10.49
C GLU A 143 3.41 -4.06 11.56
N PHE A 144 3.47 -2.82 12.07
CA PHE A 144 2.49 -2.30 13.03
C PHE A 144 1.09 -2.16 12.42
N VAL A 145 1.00 -1.70 11.15
CA VAL A 145 -0.26 -1.66 10.38
C VAL A 145 -0.83 -3.06 10.17
N TRP A 146 0.00 -4.03 9.81
CA TRP A 146 -0.42 -5.42 9.67
C TRP A 146 -0.91 -6.02 10.97
N TRP A 147 -0.21 -5.74 12.06
CA TRP A 147 -0.56 -6.20 13.40
C TRP A 147 -1.97 -5.74 13.81
N TYR A 148 -2.26 -4.45 13.74
CA TYR A 148 -3.57 -3.97 14.15
C TYR A 148 -4.69 -4.31 13.15
N ASN A 149 -4.35 -4.58 11.90
CA ASN A 149 -5.30 -5.03 10.89
C ASN A 149 -5.50 -6.55 10.83
N GLY A 150 -4.84 -7.33 11.70
CA GLY A 150 -4.98 -8.79 11.74
C GLY A 150 -4.44 -9.48 10.48
N HIS A 151 -3.32 -8.97 9.92
CA HIS A 151 -2.58 -9.68 8.88
C HIS A 151 -1.85 -10.88 9.48
N PRO A 152 -1.89 -12.09 8.89
CA PRO A 152 -1.32 -13.28 9.51
C PRO A 152 0.19 -13.16 9.78
N ASP A 153 0.94 -12.51 8.90
CA ASP A 153 2.38 -12.28 9.11
C ASP A 153 2.69 -11.18 10.13
N GLY A 154 1.70 -10.35 10.47
CA GLY A 154 1.82 -9.31 11.50
C GLY A 154 1.38 -9.75 12.89
N ARG A 155 0.73 -10.92 13.01
CA ARG A 155 0.11 -11.40 14.26
C ARG A 155 1.07 -11.49 15.44
N ASN A 156 2.29 -11.90 15.18
CA ASN A 156 3.31 -12.16 16.20
C ASN A 156 4.14 -10.92 16.59
N LEU A 157 3.82 -9.74 16.02
CA LEU A 157 4.42 -8.51 16.50
C LEU A 157 3.98 -8.27 17.94
N ASP A 158 4.95 -8.04 18.82
CA ASP A 158 4.74 -7.74 20.24
C ASP A 158 5.29 -6.34 20.56
N PRO A 159 4.54 -5.27 20.24
CA PRO A 159 4.97 -3.92 20.52
C PRO A 159 4.84 -3.63 22.02
N ASP A 160 5.96 -3.25 22.66
CA ASP A 160 5.95 -2.84 24.06
C ASP A 160 5.31 -1.45 24.22
N LEU A 161 3.97 -1.44 24.35
CA LEU A 161 3.20 -0.21 24.58
C LEU A 161 3.02 0.15 26.05
N LYS A 162 3.51 -0.70 26.98
CA LYS A 162 3.31 -0.52 28.45
C LYS A 162 4.48 0.17 29.13
N SER A 163 5.71 -0.13 28.72
CA SER A 163 6.92 0.32 29.40
C SER A 163 7.33 1.75 29.09
N THR A 164 6.67 2.42 28.14
CA THR A 164 6.96 3.79 27.73
C THR A 164 5.67 4.59 27.51
N ASP A 165 5.73 5.86 27.79
CA ASP A 165 4.66 6.83 27.50
C ASP A 165 4.86 7.55 26.16
N THR A 166 6.03 7.38 25.53
CA THR A 166 6.46 8.15 24.36
C THR A 166 6.83 7.26 23.20
N ALA A 167 6.26 7.54 22.04
CA ALA A 167 6.60 6.92 20.76
C ALA A 167 7.08 7.96 19.74
N VAL A 168 8.05 7.57 18.91
CA VAL A 168 8.54 8.35 17.78
C VAL A 168 8.16 7.68 16.49
N ILE A 169 7.50 8.40 15.58
CA ILE A 169 7.17 7.94 14.23
C ILE A 169 8.05 8.71 13.24
N LEU A 170 8.90 8.00 12.53
CA LEU A 170 9.78 8.57 11.51
C LEU A 170 9.06 8.63 10.17
N GLY A 171 8.62 9.82 9.78
CA GLY A 171 7.86 10.10 8.58
C GLY A 171 6.59 10.90 8.84
N GLN A 172 6.08 11.56 7.80
CA GLN A 172 4.91 12.46 7.86
C GLN A 172 3.98 12.22 6.66
N GLY A 173 3.87 10.96 6.24
CA GLY A 173 2.90 10.49 5.24
C GLY A 173 1.59 10.01 5.89
N ASN A 174 0.61 9.59 5.07
CA ASN A 174 -0.68 9.10 5.55
C ASN A 174 -0.54 7.93 6.53
N VAL A 175 0.36 6.96 6.25
CA VAL A 175 0.61 5.83 7.16
C VAL A 175 1.12 6.29 8.53
N ALA A 176 1.97 7.32 8.56
CA ALA A 176 2.45 7.89 9.83
C ALA A 176 1.30 8.52 10.64
N LEU A 177 0.36 9.20 9.95
CA LEU A 177 -0.83 9.76 10.59
C LEU A 177 -1.78 8.65 11.08
N ASP A 178 -1.98 7.58 10.29
CA ASP A 178 -2.80 6.43 10.70
C ASP A 178 -2.25 5.79 11.97
N VAL A 179 -0.94 5.53 12.00
CA VAL A 179 -0.26 4.95 13.16
C VAL A 179 -0.38 5.86 14.39
N ALA A 180 -0.16 7.17 14.24
CA ALA A 180 -0.31 8.14 15.33
C ALA A 180 -1.76 8.15 15.86
N ARG A 181 -2.73 8.08 14.97
CA ARG A 181 -4.15 8.05 15.29
C ARG A 181 -4.53 6.79 16.08
N ILE A 182 -4.05 5.61 15.64
CA ILE A 182 -4.30 4.34 16.34
C ILE A 182 -3.68 4.35 17.76
N LEU A 183 -2.49 4.94 17.94
CA LEU A 183 -1.85 5.05 19.25
C LEU A 183 -2.56 6.04 20.19
N LEU A 184 -3.15 7.11 19.64
CA LEU A 184 -3.69 8.24 20.43
C LEU A 184 -5.22 8.30 20.52
N ARG A 185 -5.95 7.56 19.66
CA ARG A 185 -7.41 7.50 19.72
C ARG A 185 -7.88 6.72 20.94
N PRO A 186 -8.99 7.11 21.58
CA PRO A 186 -9.60 6.31 22.64
C PRO A 186 -9.94 4.90 22.17
N THR A 187 -9.53 3.88 22.94
CA THR A 187 -9.74 2.46 22.57
C THR A 187 -11.21 2.09 22.45
N VAL A 188 -12.10 2.77 23.18
CA VAL A 188 -13.55 2.59 23.05
C VAL A 188 -14.09 2.94 21.67
N GLU A 189 -13.46 3.89 20.97
CA GLU A 189 -13.81 4.21 19.59
C GLU A 189 -13.27 3.15 18.63
N LEU A 190 -12.03 2.67 18.85
CA LEU A 190 -11.42 1.61 18.06
C LEU A 190 -12.15 0.27 18.22
N ALA A 191 -12.74 -0.01 19.40
CA ALA A 191 -13.46 -1.23 19.69
C ALA A 191 -14.69 -1.45 18.78
N THR A 192 -15.22 -0.39 18.19
CA THR A 192 -16.36 -0.47 17.24
C THR A 192 -15.94 -0.66 15.78
N THR A 193 -14.64 -0.72 15.51
CA THR A 193 -14.06 -0.86 14.16
C THR A 193 -13.71 -2.33 13.87
N ASP A 194 -13.11 -2.58 12.71
CA ASP A 194 -12.56 -3.90 12.36
C ASP A 194 -11.12 -4.14 12.84
N ILE A 195 -10.65 -3.40 13.84
CA ILE A 195 -9.35 -3.64 14.49
C ILE A 195 -9.29 -5.07 15.05
N ALA A 196 -8.15 -5.73 14.91
CA ALA A 196 -7.96 -7.07 15.44
C ALA A 196 -7.98 -7.07 16.99
N SER A 197 -8.68 -8.03 17.60
CA SER A 197 -8.88 -8.06 19.05
C SER A 197 -7.60 -8.14 19.85
N HIS A 198 -6.56 -8.83 19.36
CA HIS A 198 -5.27 -8.89 20.05
C HIS A 198 -4.58 -7.53 20.10
N ALA A 199 -4.72 -6.72 19.03
CA ALA A 199 -4.16 -5.39 18.99
C ALA A 199 -4.95 -4.43 19.88
N LEU A 200 -6.28 -4.52 19.86
CA LEU A 200 -7.14 -3.73 20.74
C LEU A 200 -6.80 -3.98 22.22
N ALA A 201 -6.67 -5.23 22.63
CA ALA A 201 -6.31 -5.60 24.01
C ALA A 201 -4.94 -4.99 24.43
N THR A 202 -3.94 -5.03 23.53
CA THR A 202 -2.64 -4.41 23.81
C THR A 202 -2.73 -2.87 23.88
N LEU A 203 -3.55 -2.24 23.04
CA LEU A 203 -3.78 -0.79 23.05
C LEU A 203 -4.54 -0.32 24.31
N GLU A 204 -5.45 -1.14 24.86
CA GLU A 204 -6.16 -0.85 26.10
C GLU A 204 -5.22 -0.75 27.30
N GLU A 205 -4.13 -1.53 27.30
CA GLU A 205 -3.09 -1.51 28.32
C GLU A 205 -1.94 -0.53 28.02
N SER A 206 -2.03 0.25 26.93
CA SER A 206 -0.97 1.15 26.49
C SER A 206 -0.78 2.33 27.44
N SER A 207 0.48 2.59 27.76
CA SER A 207 0.94 3.78 28.46
C SER A 207 1.25 4.96 27.53
N ILE A 208 1.24 4.76 26.19
CA ILE A 208 1.59 5.81 25.23
C ILE A 208 0.62 6.99 25.37
N ARG A 209 1.18 8.18 25.58
CA ARG A 209 0.46 9.46 25.70
C ARG A 209 1.05 10.54 24.81
N VAL A 210 2.33 10.42 24.46
CA VAL A 210 3.07 11.39 23.65
C VAL A 210 3.56 10.71 22.38
N VAL A 211 3.25 11.29 21.25
CA VAL A 211 3.73 10.81 19.94
C VAL A 211 4.43 11.96 19.22
N TYR A 212 5.64 11.69 18.73
CA TYR A 212 6.39 12.58 17.85
C TYR A 212 6.30 12.09 16.42
N LEU A 213 5.77 12.93 15.50
CA LEU A 213 5.81 12.72 14.06
C LEU A 213 6.98 13.50 13.48
N VAL A 214 8.05 12.80 13.12
CA VAL A 214 9.32 13.44 12.76
C VAL A 214 9.58 13.37 11.26
N GLY A 215 9.79 14.52 10.64
CA GLY A 215 10.10 14.68 9.22
C GLY A 215 11.44 15.37 8.98
N ARG A 216 12.22 14.87 8.02
CA ARG A 216 13.49 15.48 7.63
C ARG A 216 13.36 16.74 6.76
N ARG A 217 12.15 17.06 6.31
CA ARG A 217 11.83 18.25 5.52
C ARG A 217 10.85 19.14 6.28
N GLY A 218 10.53 20.27 5.69
CA GLY A 218 9.61 21.23 6.27
C GLY A 218 8.13 20.86 6.08
N PRO A 219 7.23 21.66 6.67
CA PRO A 219 5.78 21.46 6.59
C PRO A 219 5.23 21.62 5.17
N ALA A 220 5.87 22.42 4.31
CA ALA A 220 5.52 22.55 2.90
C ALA A 220 5.73 21.24 2.11
N GLN A 221 6.64 20.37 2.55
CA GLN A 221 6.93 19.09 1.93
C GLN A 221 6.33 17.90 2.69
N ALA A 222 5.42 18.12 3.64
CA ALA A 222 4.72 17.04 4.35
C ALA A 222 3.95 16.14 3.36
N ALA A 223 4.15 14.83 3.44
CA ALA A 223 3.66 13.88 2.41
C ALA A 223 2.24 13.37 2.68
N CYS A 224 1.56 13.88 3.70
CA CYS A 224 0.19 13.50 4.04
C CYS A 224 -0.84 14.26 3.20
N THR A 225 -2.07 13.74 3.17
CA THR A 225 -3.21 14.43 2.58
C THR A 225 -3.89 15.32 3.61
N ALA A 226 -4.53 16.39 3.14
CA ALA A 226 -5.30 17.28 4.01
C ALA A 226 -6.51 16.57 4.66
N LYS A 227 -7.03 15.49 4.08
CA LYS A 227 -8.09 14.66 4.65
C LYS A 227 -7.59 13.99 5.92
N GLU A 228 -6.56 13.16 5.80
CA GLU A 228 -5.96 12.40 6.91
C GLU A 228 -5.45 13.33 8.02
N LEU A 229 -4.86 14.48 7.66
CA LEU A 229 -4.39 15.45 8.63
C LEU A 229 -5.55 16.03 9.45
N ARG A 230 -6.70 16.38 8.83
CA ARG A 230 -7.86 16.88 9.57
C ARG A 230 -8.41 15.86 10.55
N GLU A 231 -8.40 14.58 10.20
CA GLU A 231 -8.89 13.52 11.08
C GLU A 231 -8.04 13.41 12.34
N VAL A 232 -6.71 13.44 12.20
CA VAL A 232 -5.81 13.46 13.36
C VAL A 232 -6.00 14.72 14.20
N LEU A 233 -6.05 15.92 13.57
CA LEU A 233 -6.26 17.19 14.26
C LEU A 233 -7.66 17.30 14.92
N GLY A 234 -8.60 16.47 14.49
CA GLY A 234 -9.96 16.38 15.00
C GLY A 234 -10.15 15.44 16.19
N ILE A 235 -9.14 14.66 16.57
CA ILE A 235 -9.23 13.75 17.71
C ILE A 235 -9.58 14.52 18.97
N HIS A 236 -10.58 14.04 19.69
CA HIS A 236 -11.01 14.65 20.94
C HIS A 236 -9.94 14.44 22.03
N ASN A 237 -9.70 15.48 22.84
CA ASN A 237 -8.70 15.45 23.93
C ASN A 237 -7.25 15.18 23.45
N LEU A 238 -6.92 15.56 22.23
CA LEU A 238 -5.56 15.55 21.71
C LEU A 238 -5.01 16.97 21.62
N ASP A 239 -3.89 17.23 22.29
CA ASP A 239 -3.12 18.45 22.13
C ASP A 239 -2.13 18.31 20.98
N ILE A 240 -2.05 19.33 20.14
CA ILE A 240 -1.15 19.38 19.00
C ILE A 240 -0.05 20.38 19.31
N SER A 241 1.20 19.96 19.13
CA SER A 241 2.38 20.80 19.31
C SER A 241 3.17 20.88 18.00
N ILE A 242 3.48 22.09 17.58
CA ILE A 242 4.31 22.42 16.42
C ILE A 242 5.15 23.63 16.78
N LEU A 243 6.46 23.56 16.57
CA LEU A 243 7.33 24.72 16.77
C LEU A 243 7.05 25.79 15.72
N GLU A 244 6.77 27.01 16.15
CA GLU A 244 6.50 28.12 15.23
C GLU A 244 7.69 28.40 14.31
N SER A 245 8.92 28.21 14.80
CA SER A 245 10.15 28.32 13.99
C SER A 245 10.17 27.36 12.80
N ASP A 246 9.60 26.19 12.95
CA ASP A 246 9.56 25.16 11.90
C ASP A 246 8.53 25.47 10.80
N LEU A 247 7.61 26.43 11.07
CA LEU A 247 6.61 26.90 10.11
C LEU A 247 7.10 28.06 9.23
N LEU A 248 8.30 28.58 9.48
CA LEU A 248 8.86 29.64 8.67
C LEU A 248 9.15 29.13 7.25
N LEU A 249 8.63 29.84 6.25
CA LEU A 249 8.79 29.50 4.85
C LEU A 249 10.02 30.18 4.24
N THR A 250 10.74 29.45 3.44
CA THR A 250 11.72 30.02 2.54
C THR A 250 11.06 30.53 1.25
N PRO A 251 11.69 31.41 0.45
CA PRO A 251 11.15 31.81 -0.85
C PRO A 251 10.83 30.62 -1.79
N ALA A 252 11.61 29.54 -1.68
CA ALA A 252 11.37 28.33 -2.46
C ALA A 252 10.12 27.57 -1.99
N ASP A 253 9.87 27.53 -0.68
CA ASP A 253 8.65 26.93 -0.12
C ASP A 253 7.40 27.74 -0.53
N GLU A 254 7.50 29.07 -0.52
CA GLU A 254 6.40 29.92 -0.97
C GLU A 254 6.04 29.66 -2.45
N GLU A 255 7.03 29.48 -3.29
CA GLU A 255 6.81 29.18 -4.72
C GLU A 255 6.20 27.79 -4.91
N GLU A 256 6.68 26.78 -4.17
CA GLU A 256 6.09 25.45 -4.16
C GLU A 256 4.61 25.49 -3.73
N LEU A 257 4.28 26.20 -2.67
CA LEU A 257 2.91 26.35 -2.16
C LEU A 257 2.00 27.16 -3.11
N LYS A 258 2.54 28.09 -3.89
CA LYS A 258 1.78 28.81 -4.94
C LYS A 258 1.37 27.85 -6.06
N SER A 259 2.27 26.99 -6.48
CA SER A 259 2.04 26.05 -7.58
C SER A 259 1.27 24.79 -7.16
N ASN A 260 1.38 24.35 -5.91
CA ASN A 260 0.80 23.13 -5.40
C ASN A 260 -0.32 23.39 -4.38
N ARG A 261 -1.58 23.40 -4.86
CA ARG A 261 -2.77 23.61 -4.01
C ARG A 261 -2.92 22.58 -2.89
N ILE A 262 -2.48 21.32 -3.13
CA ILE A 262 -2.62 20.23 -2.16
C ILE A 262 -1.68 20.50 -0.98
N GLN A 263 -0.42 20.79 -1.25
CA GLN A 263 0.57 21.11 -0.22
C GLN A 263 0.24 22.39 0.52
N ARG A 264 -0.22 23.43 -0.17
CA ARG A 264 -0.71 24.65 0.48
C ARG A 264 -1.78 24.36 1.50
N ARG A 265 -2.74 23.48 1.19
CA ARG A 265 -3.81 23.13 2.11
C ARG A 265 -3.32 22.38 3.34
N VAL A 266 -2.33 21.51 3.21
CA VAL A 266 -1.68 20.81 4.33
C VAL A 266 -0.95 21.83 5.22
N TYR A 267 -0.15 22.71 4.63
CA TYR A 267 0.56 23.76 5.36
C TYR A 267 -0.40 24.69 6.13
N GLU A 268 -1.50 25.16 5.52
CA GLU A 268 -2.52 25.97 6.18
C GLU A 268 -3.13 25.28 7.42
N LEU A 269 -3.36 23.96 7.34
CA LEU A 269 -3.87 23.18 8.46
C LEU A 269 -2.86 23.07 9.60
N LEU A 270 -1.59 22.82 9.28
CA LEU A 270 -0.50 22.76 10.27
C LEU A 270 -0.30 24.12 10.94
N SER A 271 -0.25 25.21 10.19
CA SER A 271 -0.10 26.57 10.71
C SER A 271 -1.24 26.95 11.63
N LYS A 272 -2.48 26.59 11.27
CA LYS A 272 -3.64 26.80 12.13
C LYS A 272 -3.58 25.97 13.41
N ALA A 273 -3.09 24.73 13.32
CA ALA A 273 -2.97 23.86 14.48
C ALA A 273 -1.93 24.39 15.49
N ALA A 274 -0.80 24.93 15.00
CA ALA A 274 0.25 25.50 15.86
C ALA A 274 -0.21 26.68 16.70
N THR A 275 -1.13 27.50 16.16
CA THR A 275 -1.68 28.67 16.88
C THR A 275 -2.87 28.34 17.78
N SER A 276 -3.34 27.09 17.75
CA SER A 276 -4.46 26.65 18.58
C SER A 276 -4.03 26.48 20.03
N LYS A 277 -4.79 27.06 20.97
CA LYS A 277 -4.52 26.88 22.40
C LYS A 277 -4.71 25.40 22.79
N PRO A 278 -3.90 24.87 23.75
CA PRO A 278 -4.14 23.55 24.31
C PRO A 278 -5.59 23.40 24.77
N LYS A 279 -6.22 22.30 24.38
CA LYS A 279 -7.65 22.07 24.62
C LYS A 279 -7.95 21.60 26.04
N HIS A 280 -6.95 21.14 26.79
CA HIS A 280 -7.17 20.48 28.08
C HIS A 280 -6.12 20.78 29.14
N VAL A 281 -6.64 20.95 30.39
CA VAL A 281 -5.86 20.95 31.63
C VAL A 281 -6.33 19.73 32.43
N GLY A 282 -5.53 18.66 32.45
CA GLY A 282 -5.86 17.45 33.21
C GLY A 282 -4.80 16.36 33.12
N SER A 283 -4.87 15.36 34.00
CA SER A 283 -3.88 14.30 34.17
C SER A 283 -3.86 13.24 33.07
N ASN A 284 -4.81 13.23 32.13
CA ASN A 284 -4.92 12.23 31.06
C ASN A 284 -4.65 12.86 29.68
N LYS A 285 -3.68 13.74 29.62
CA LYS A 285 -3.29 14.48 28.42
C LYS A 285 -2.68 13.54 27.39
N ARG A 286 -3.16 13.60 26.14
CA ARG A 286 -2.52 13.00 24.97
C ARG A 286 -1.95 14.10 24.09
N GLU A 287 -0.77 13.88 23.56
CA GLU A 287 -0.03 14.89 22.83
C GLU A 287 0.53 14.34 21.51
N LEU A 288 0.35 15.10 20.44
CA LEU A 288 0.96 14.83 19.14
C LEU A 288 1.86 16.00 18.77
N ASN A 289 3.14 15.71 18.65
CA ASN A 289 4.18 16.66 18.29
C ASN A 289 4.57 16.47 16.81
N PHE A 290 4.30 17.49 15.96
CA PHE A 290 4.87 17.53 14.63
C PHE A 290 6.25 18.18 14.70
N VAL A 291 7.27 17.43 14.31
CA VAL A 291 8.68 17.85 14.33
C VAL A 291 9.21 17.85 12.91
N PHE A 292 9.63 19.01 12.43
CA PHE A 292 10.15 19.18 11.07
C PHE A 292 11.66 19.38 11.09
N PHE A 293 12.28 19.25 9.94
CA PHE A 293 13.71 19.47 9.76
C PHE A 293 14.60 18.63 10.70
N ARG A 294 14.20 17.35 10.95
CA ARG A 294 14.99 16.41 11.77
C ARG A 294 15.19 15.11 11.03
N LYS A 295 16.43 14.72 10.86
CA LYS A 295 16.85 13.46 10.26
C LYS A 295 17.41 12.56 11.36
N PRO A 296 16.96 11.32 11.53
CA PRO A 296 17.56 10.40 12.49
C PRO A 296 19.02 10.11 12.08
N ASP A 297 19.93 10.17 13.04
CA ASP A 297 21.34 9.88 12.89
C ASP A 297 21.72 8.55 13.57
N SER A 298 21.20 8.29 14.76
CA SER A 298 21.37 7.03 15.46
C SER A 298 20.25 6.79 16.46
N PHE A 299 20.08 5.54 16.88
CA PHE A 299 19.19 5.15 17.96
C PHE A 299 19.99 4.87 19.23
N GLN A 300 19.48 5.36 20.35
CA GLN A 300 20.12 5.21 21.66
C GLN A 300 19.61 3.96 22.34
N GLU A 301 20.52 3.21 22.97
CA GLU A 301 20.21 1.99 23.71
C GLU A 301 20.01 2.29 25.20
N LEU A 302 19.03 1.63 25.79
CA LEU A 302 18.86 1.65 27.26
C LEU A 302 19.85 0.66 27.91
N ARG A 303 20.82 1.19 28.65
CA ARG A 303 21.93 0.40 29.22
C ARG A 303 21.46 -0.74 30.16
N ASP A 304 20.35 -0.50 30.88
CA ASP A 304 19.82 -1.45 31.87
C ASP A 304 18.87 -2.51 31.32
N ARG A 305 18.38 -2.33 30.10
CA ARG A 305 17.46 -3.24 29.38
C ARG A 305 18.07 -3.73 28.07
N GLY A 306 19.27 -4.22 28.08
CA GLY A 306 20.10 -4.61 26.96
C GLY A 306 19.40 -4.81 25.62
N GLY A 307 19.71 -3.99 24.63
CA GLY A 307 19.16 -4.03 23.31
C GLY A 307 17.82 -3.34 23.11
N HIS A 308 17.30 -2.53 24.06
CA HIS A 308 16.04 -1.79 23.88
C HIS A 308 16.29 -0.30 23.58
N VAL A 309 15.48 0.29 22.69
CA VAL A 309 15.57 1.72 22.36
C VAL A 309 15.20 2.58 23.55
N SER A 310 15.95 3.66 23.79
CA SER A 310 15.69 4.66 24.82
C SER A 310 15.54 6.08 24.27
N GLY A 311 15.84 6.27 22.99
CA GLY A 311 15.72 7.55 22.32
C GLY A 311 16.25 7.52 20.89
N VAL A 312 16.09 8.63 20.22
CA VAL A 312 16.61 8.85 18.87
C VAL A 312 17.43 10.12 18.87
N HIS A 313 18.65 10.01 18.37
CA HIS A 313 19.56 11.12 18.11
C HIS A 313 19.27 11.67 16.72
N PHE A 314 18.91 12.95 16.64
CA PHE A 314 18.54 13.60 15.39
C PHE A 314 19.55 14.68 15.01
N GLU A 315 19.89 14.72 13.73
CA GLU A 315 20.55 15.86 13.11
C GLU A 315 19.51 16.83 12.57
N LYS A 316 19.60 18.12 12.93
CA LYS A 316 18.81 19.17 12.29
C LYS A 316 19.16 19.28 10.80
N THR A 317 18.19 19.58 9.98
CA THR A 317 18.39 19.70 8.53
C THR A 317 17.96 21.05 8.01
N VAL A 318 18.55 21.44 6.90
CA VAL A 318 18.15 22.57 6.08
C VAL A 318 17.84 22.09 4.67
N LEU A 319 16.93 22.77 3.98
CA LEU A 319 16.62 22.47 2.59
C LEU A 319 17.59 23.19 1.64
N LYS A 320 18.19 22.44 0.73
CA LYS A 320 19.01 22.98 -0.36
C LYS A 320 18.36 22.63 -1.70
N SER A 321 18.21 23.63 -2.56
CA SER A 321 17.77 23.42 -3.94
C SER A 321 18.90 22.77 -4.74
N VAL A 322 18.59 21.67 -5.43
CA VAL A 322 19.51 20.96 -6.34
C VAL A 322 19.13 21.19 -7.80
N GLU A 323 17.87 21.41 -8.07
CA GLU A 323 17.27 21.71 -9.36
C GLU A 323 16.05 22.62 -9.14
N PRO A 324 15.58 23.39 -10.12
CA PRO A 324 14.33 24.15 -10.01
C PRO A 324 13.17 23.24 -9.56
N GLY A 325 12.53 23.59 -8.45
CA GLY A 325 11.42 22.82 -7.87
C GLY A 325 11.82 21.55 -7.12
N LYS A 326 13.11 21.27 -6.92
CA LYS A 326 13.59 20.09 -6.20
C LYS A 326 14.51 20.48 -5.05
N GLN A 327 14.00 20.27 -3.84
CA GLN A 327 14.76 20.52 -2.60
C GLN A 327 15.14 19.18 -1.94
N ILE A 328 16.35 19.13 -1.39
CA ILE A 328 16.85 18.03 -0.57
C ILE A 328 17.15 18.51 0.86
N ALA A 329 16.88 17.65 1.83
CA ALA A 329 17.29 17.89 3.21
C ALA A 329 18.77 17.52 3.40
N VAL A 330 19.54 18.46 3.93
CA VAL A 330 20.99 18.32 4.21
C VAL A 330 21.21 18.59 5.69
N GLY A 331 22.06 17.83 6.35
CA GLY A 331 22.41 18.04 7.75
C GLY A 331 23.03 19.41 8.00
N ALA A 332 22.69 20.01 9.13
CA ALA A 332 23.19 21.31 9.57
C ALA A 332 24.34 21.21 10.59
N GLY A 333 24.68 19.98 11.04
CA GLY A 333 25.71 19.76 12.07
C GLY A 333 25.24 20.09 13.50
N GLU A 334 23.94 20.33 13.69
CA GLU A 334 23.32 20.50 15.02
C GLU A 334 22.50 19.26 15.35
N PHE A 335 22.60 18.83 16.61
CA PHE A 335 21.97 17.60 17.05
C PHE A 335 21.05 17.83 18.24
N GLU A 336 20.04 16.97 18.37
CA GLU A 336 19.16 16.92 19.54
C GLU A 336 18.63 15.50 19.75
N ASP A 337 18.23 15.20 20.99
CA ASP A 337 17.72 13.90 21.39
C ASP A 337 16.23 13.96 21.71
N ILE A 338 15.48 12.95 21.24
CA ILE A 338 14.11 12.70 21.68
C ILE A 338 14.11 11.34 22.40
N LYS A 339 13.79 11.36 23.70
CA LYS A 339 13.64 10.15 24.51
C LYS A 339 12.35 9.44 24.15
N CYS A 340 12.40 8.14 23.93
CA CYS A 340 11.25 7.30 23.63
C CYS A 340 11.59 5.83 23.86
N GLY A 341 10.63 5.01 24.21
CA GLY A 341 10.80 3.56 24.29
C GLY A 341 10.25 2.82 23.08
N MET A 342 9.68 3.54 22.10
CA MET A 342 9.16 2.95 20.89
C MET A 342 9.44 3.83 19.66
N VAL A 343 9.86 3.20 18.57
CA VAL A 343 10.07 3.87 17.28
C VAL A 343 9.34 3.11 16.15
N LEU A 344 8.59 3.83 15.33
CA LEU A 344 7.90 3.30 14.16
C LEU A 344 8.44 3.97 12.89
N LYS A 345 9.10 3.19 12.02
CA LYS A 345 9.68 3.69 10.77
C LYS A 345 8.62 3.75 9.68
N SER A 346 8.09 4.94 9.39
CA SER A 346 7.14 5.20 8.29
C SER A 346 7.83 5.91 7.12
N ILE A 347 8.98 5.37 6.69
CA ILE A 347 9.88 5.94 5.68
C ILE A 347 9.67 5.39 4.26
N GLY A 348 8.59 4.65 4.07
CA GLY A 348 8.15 4.08 2.81
C GLY A 348 8.48 2.59 2.67
N TYR A 349 7.72 1.96 1.80
CA TYR A 349 7.84 0.53 1.46
C TYR A 349 8.75 0.35 0.24
N LYS A 350 9.07 -0.91 -0.06
CA LYS A 350 9.67 -1.32 -1.33
C LYS A 350 9.11 -2.67 -1.76
N SER A 351 9.05 -2.88 -3.06
CA SER A 351 8.69 -4.19 -3.60
C SER A 351 9.84 -5.19 -3.41
N VAL A 352 9.51 -6.47 -3.48
CA VAL A 352 10.46 -7.58 -3.35
C VAL A 352 10.75 -8.14 -4.74
N PRO A 353 12.02 -8.42 -5.10
CA PRO A 353 12.34 -9.11 -6.35
C PRO A 353 11.84 -10.55 -6.33
N VAL A 354 11.60 -11.09 -7.52
CA VAL A 354 11.28 -12.50 -7.75
C VAL A 354 12.30 -13.03 -8.75
N ASP A 355 12.68 -14.29 -8.61
CA ASP A 355 13.66 -14.93 -9.50
C ASP A 355 13.22 -14.86 -10.96
N GLY A 356 14.17 -14.49 -11.83
CA GLY A 356 13.92 -14.31 -13.25
C GLY A 356 13.22 -13.00 -13.63
N LEU A 357 12.97 -12.09 -12.66
CA LEU A 357 12.36 -10.78 -12.91
C LEU A 357 13.42 -9.67 -12.83
N PRO A 358 13.61 -8.85 -13.89
CA PRO A 358 14.40 -7.64 -13.80
C PRO A 358 13.91 -6.72 -12.68
N PHE A 359 14.82 -6.20 -11.85
CA PHE A 359 14.45 -5.42 -10.68
C PHE A 359 15.43 -4.28 -10.38
N ASP A 360 14.92 -3.06 -10.23
CA ASP A 360 15.67 -1.91 -9.77
C ASP A 360 15.68 -1.86 -8.22
N HIS A 361 16.72 -2.40 -7.61
CA HIS A 361 16.87 -2.46 -6.16
C HIS A 361 16.91 -1.08 -5.49
N LYS A 362 17.37 -0.04 -6.19
CA LYS A 362 17.45 1.33 -5.64
C LYS A 362 16.06 1.96 -5.56
N LYS A 363 15.27 1.83 -6.61
CA LYS A 363 13.90 2.35 -6.65
C LYS A 363 12.90 1.40 -5.97
N GLY A 364 13.21 0.09 -5.90
CA GLY A 364 12.33 -0.94 -5.38
C GLY A 364 11.15 -1.23 -6.32
N ILE A 365 11.39 -1.24 -7.63
CA ILE A 365 10.37 -1.44 -8.68
C ILE A 365 10.90 -2.37 -9.78
N VAL A 366 10.00 -2.87 -10.60
CA VAL A 366 10.33 -3.53 -11.86
C VAL A 366 10.52 -2.47 -12.95
N PRO A 367 11.66 -2.43 -13.65
CA PRO A 367 11.87 -1.53 -14.79
C PRO A 367 10.82 -1.80 -15.87
N ASN A 368 10.15 -0.74 -16.33
CA ASN A 368 9.08 -0.90 -17.29
C ASN A 368 8.86 0.36 -18.15
N ASP A 369 8.30 0.13 -19.34
CA ASP A 369 7.73 1.18 -20.19
C ASP A 369 6.21 1.00 -20.27
N ARG A 370 5.45 1.94 -19.69
CA ARG A 370 3.99 1.92 -19.64
C ARG A 370 3.41 0.58 -19.16
N GLY A 371 4.12 -0.10 -18.25
CA GLY A 371 3.76 -1.41 -17.70
C GLY A 371 4.36 -2.60 -18.43
N ARG A 372 4.97 -2.46 -19.59
CA ARG A 372 5.77 -3.52 -20.26
C ARG A 372 7.07 -3.70 -19.51
N VAL A 373 7.40 -4.90 -19.08
CA VAL A 373 8.65 -5.17 -18.37
C VAL A 373 9.82 -5.07 -19.33
N LEU A 374 10.88 -4.35 -18.91
CA LEU A 374 12.15 -4.28 -19.64
C LEU A 374 13.00 -5.48 -19.30
N SER A 375 13.56 -6.17 -20.31
CA SER A 375 14.50 -7.29 -20.10
C SER A 375 15.81 -6.81 -19.48
N ASP A 376 16.24 -5.61 -19.85
CA ASP A 376 17.41 -4.93 -19.30
C ASP A 376 17.04 -3.46 -18.95
N SER A 377 17.35 -3.05 -17.74
CA SER A 377 17.11 -1.68 -17.29
C SER A 377 17.97 -0.64 -18.02
N SER A 378 19.06 -1.06 -18.67
CA SER A 378 19.98 -0.22 -19.45
C SER A 378 19.55 -0.06 -20.91
N ASP A 379 18.72 -0.97 -21.44
CA ASP A 379 18.20 -0.94 -22.80
C ASP A 379 16.66 -0.94 -22.84
N PRO A 380 16.02 0.22 -22.94
CA PRO A 380 14.56 0.33 -22.97
C PRO A 380 13.92 -0.25 -24.25
N SER A 381 14.71 -0.67 -25.23
CA SER A 381 14.19 -1.28 -26.47
C SER A 381 13.88 -2.76 -26.31
N VAL A 382 14.45 -3.44 -25.31
CA VAL A 382 14.28 -4.89 -25.11
C VAL A 382 13.22 -5.17 -24.06
N LEU A 383 12.05 -5.62 -24.52
CA LEU A 383 10.87 -5.90 -23.69
C LEU A 383 10.68 -7.40 -23.44
N GLU A 384 10.26 -7.76 -22.24
CA GLU A 384 9.79 -9.10 -21.89
C GLU A 384 8.38 -9.33 -22.46
N ARG A 385 8.28 -10.12 -23.55
CA ARG A 385 6.98 -10.38 -24.20
C ARG A 385 6.01 -11.09 -23.27
N GLY A 386 4.78 -10.58 -23.20
CA GLY A 386 3.71 -11.15 -22.40
C GLY A 386 3.86 -10.92 -20.88
N LEU A 387 4.86 -10.15 -20.45
CA LEU A 387 5.10 -9.82 -19.05
C LEU A 387 4.90 -8.34 -18.80
N TYR A 388 4.04 -8.03 -17.84
CA TYR A 388 3.64 -6.66 -17.51
C TYR A 388 3.64 -6.43 -16.00
N VAL A 389 3.67 -5.17 -15.61
CA VAL A 389 3.57 -4.74 -14.20
C VAL A 389 2.51 -3.68 -14.01
N CYS A 390 1.90 -3.66 -12.82
CA CYS A 390 0.92 -2.66 -12.41
C CYS A 390 1.11 -2.25 -10.95
N GLY A 391 0.59 -1.11 -10.58
CA GLY A 391 0.55 -0.64 -9.20
C GLY A 391 1.90 -0.23 -8.62
N TRP A 392 2.14 -0.56 -7.37
CA TRP A 392 3.36 -0.17 -6.66
C TRP A 392 4.61 -0.84 -7.21
N LEU A 393 4.49 -2.03 -7.73
CA LEU A 393 5.59 -2.72 -8.39
C LEU A 393 6.06 -1.98 -9.66
N LYS A 394 5.13 -1.28 -10.35
CA LYS A 394 5.39 -0.48 -11.55
C LYS A 394 5.97 0.90 -11.23
N ARG A 395 5.38 1.65 -10.27
CA ARG A 395 5.69 3.07 -10.03
C ARG A 395 6.32 3.38 -8.67
N GLY A 396 6.47 2.38 -7.82
CA GLY A 396 6.83 2.55 -6.42
C GLY A 396 5.60 2.76 -5.51
N PRO A 397 5.78 2.67 -4.18
CA PRO A 397 4.71 2.73 -3.19
C PRO A 397 4.24 4.18 -2.93
N THR A 398 3.67 4.81 -3.94
CA THR A 398 3.16 6.18 -3.91
C THR A 398 1.71 6.23 -4.38
N GLY A 399 1.00 7.29 -4.01
CA GLY A 399 -0.38 7.51 -4.38
C GLY A 399 -1.39 6.77 -3.48
N ILE A 400 -2.67 7.01 -3.74
CA ILE A 400 -3.81 6.42 -3.04
C ILE A 400 -4.35 5.20 -3.78
N ILE A 401 -5.33 4.50 -3.20
CA ILE A 401 -5.97 3.32 -3.83
C ILE A 401 -6.45 3.64 -5.26
N ALA A 402 -7.12 4.76 -5.47
CA ALA A 402 -7.62 5.19 -6.76
C ALA A 402 -6.53 5.40 -7.84
N THR A 403 -5.30 5.71 -7.45
CA THR A 403 -4.17 5.86 -8.39
C THR A 403 -3.90 4.55 -9.14
N ASN A 404 -4.24 3.40 -8.55
CA ASN A 404 -4.06 2.09 -9.20
C ASN A 404 -5.00 1.89 -10.39
N LEU A 405 -6.15 2.59 -10.44
CA LEU A 405 -7.07 2.56 -11.58
C LEU A 405 -6.37 3.08 -12.85
N TYR A 406 -5.76 4.26 -12.80
CA TYR A 406 -5.03 4.84 -13.95
C TYR A 406 -3.81 3.98 -14.32
N CYS A 407 -3.14 3.44 -13.32
CA CYS A 407 -2.02 2.53 -13.53
C CYS A 407 -2.43 1.25 -14.28
N ALA A 408 -3.59 0.70 -13.93
CA ALA A 408 -4.17 -0.46 -14.61
C ALA A 408 -4.63 -0.13 -16.04
N GLU A 409 -5.26 1.04 -16.24
CA GLU A 409 -5.67 1.52 -17.57
C GLU A 409 -4.47 1.62 -18.52
N GLU A 410 -3.38 2.24 -18.07
CA GLU A 410 -2.17 2.36 -18.89
C GLU A 410 -1.57 0.99 -19.23
N THR A 411 -1.48 0.08 -18.26
CA THR A 411 -0.93 -1.27 -18.48
C THR A 411 -1.83 -2.09 -19.43
N VAL A 412 -3.15 -2.04 -19.26
CA VAL A 412 -4.10 -2.75 -20.14
C VAL A 412 -4.10 -2.15 -21.56
N SER A 413 -3.97 -0.82 -21.70
CA SER A 413 -3.79 -0.20 -23.02
C SER A 413 -2.54 -0.70 -23.72
N SER A 414 -1.43 -0.87 -22.97
CA SER A 414 -0.20 -1.45 -23.51
C SER A 414 -0.38 -2.90 -23.99
N ILE A 415 -1.13 -3.70 -23.24
CA ILE A 415 -1.46 -5.09 -23.62
C ILE A 415 -2.31 -5.10 -24.89
N SER A 416 -3.30 -4.22 -25.00
CA SER A 416 -4.14 -4.10 -26.20
C SER A 416 -3.34 -3.69 -27.44
N GLU A 417 -2.46 -2.69 -27.30
CA GLU A 417 -1.54 -2.30 -28.38
C GLU A 417 -0.65 -3.45 -28.85
N ASP A 418 -0.14 -4.27 -27.91
CA ASP A 418 0.74 -5.41 -28.23
C ASP A 418 -0.02 -6.56 -28.92
N LEU A 419 -1.29 -6.76 -28.60
CA LEU A 419 -2.18 -7.68 -29.32
C LEU A 419 -2.47 -7.18 -30.73
N GLU A 420 -2.81 -5.90 -30.89
CA GLU A 420 -3.11 -5.30 -32.21
C GLU A 420 -1.89 -5.31 -33.13
N LYS A 421 -0.69 -5.09 -32.60
CA LYS A 421 0.57 -5.11 -33.35
C LYS A 421 1.12 -6.51 -33.60
N GLY A 422 0.46 -7.56 -33.10
CA GLY A 422 0.91 -8.95 -33.24
C GLY A 422 2.19 -9.29 -32.44
N VAL A 423 2.55 -8.48 -31.46
CA VAL A 423 3.63 -8.78 -30.50
C VAL A 423 3.24 -9.95 -29.62
N LEU A 424 1.96 -10.00 -29.21
CA LEU A 424 1.34 -11.11 -28.52
C LEU A 424 0.59 -11.98 -29.54
N ILE A 425 1.05 -13.23 -29.72
CA ILE A 425 0.47 -14.15 -30.70
C ILE A 425 -0.47 -15.11 -30.00
N LEU A 426 -1.74 -15.09 -30.35
CA LEU A 426 -2.74 -16.05 -29.91
C LEU A 426 -2.76 -17.24 -30.91
N SER A 427 -1.70 -18.07 -30.89
CA SER A 427 -1.59 -19.19 -31.84
C SER A 427 -2.52 -20.33 -31.47
N SER A 428 -3.31 -20.80 -32.44
CA SER A 428 -4.09 -22.04 -32.32
C SER A 428 -3.21 -23.30 -32.31
N ALA A 429 -1.98 -23.20 -32.83
CA ALA A 429 -1.06 -24.34 -32.94
C ALA A 429 -0.40 -24.72 -31.59
N SER A 430 -0.37 -23.79 -30.62
CA SER A 430 0.13 -24.06 -29.25
C SER A 430 -0.69 -23.27 -28.25
N PRO A 431 -1.90 -23.73 -27.88
CA PRO A 431 -2.78 -23.02 -26.98
C PRO A 431 -2.17 -23.02 -25.57
N LYS A 432 -2.19 -21.83 -24.94
CA LYS A 432 -1.83 -21.71 -23.52
C LYS A 432 -2.88 -22.42 -22.66
N PRO A 433 -2.52 -23.32 -21.72
CA PRO A 433 -3.50 -24.08 -20.92
C PRO A 433 -4.26 -23.21 -19.92
N GLY A 434 -3.68 -22.08 -19.48
CA GLY A 434 -4.33 -21.14 -18.55
C GLY A 434 -4.70 -21.78 -17.22
N ARG A 435 -5.95 -21.57 -16.79
CA ARG A 435 -6.49 -22.07 -15.52
C ARG A 435 -6.32 -23.57 -15.34
N ASP A 436 -6.64 -24.36 -16.35
CA ASP A 436 -6.60 -25.81 -16.24
C ASP A 436 -5.17 -26.28 -15.99
N GLY A 437 -4.20 -25.70 -16.70
CA GLY A 437 -2.78 -25.98 -16.47
C GLY A 437 -2.28 -25.50 -15.11
N LEU A 438 -2.74 -24.34 -14.64
CA LEU A 438 -2.44 -23.84 -13.30
C LEU A 438 -2.93 -24.81 -12.23
N LEU A 439 -4.19 -25.23 -12.29
CA LEU A 439 -4.80 -26.13 -11.32
C LEU A 439 -4.12 -27.51 -11.32
N GLN A 440 -3.81 -28.04 -12.52
CA GLN A 440 -3.09 -29.31 -12.63
C GLN A 440 -1.70 -29.22 -12.00
N LEU A 441 -0.94 -28.15 -12.28
CA LEU A 441 0.41 -27.97 -11.74
C LEU A 441 0.40 -27.82 -10.23
N LEU A 442 -0.50 -27.00 -9.67
CA LEU A 442 -0.62 -26.79 -8.23
C LEU A 442 -1.13 -28.06 -7.52
N GLY A 443 -2.05 -28.79 -8.15
CA GLY A 443 -2.51 -30.10 -7.64
C GLY A 443 -1.38 -31.13 -7.55
N ASN A 444 -0.54 -31.24 -8.58
CA ASN A 444 0.63 -32.12 -8.59
C ASN A 444 1.66 -31.78 -7.48
N ARG A 445 1.65 -30.54 -7.02
CA ARG A 445 2.51 -30.05 -5.92
C ARG A 445 1.83 -30.10 -4.55
N ASN A 446 0.61 -30.58 -4.48
CA ASN A 446 -0.22 -30.58 -3.26
C ASN A 446 -0.38 -29.15 -2.64
N VAL A 447 -0.40 -28.12 -3.47
CA VAL A 447 -0.65 -26.76 -3.03
C VAL A 447 -2.13 -26.61 -2.75
N ARG A 448 -2.48 -26.30 -1.51
CA ARG A 448 -3.88 -26.00 -1.13
C ARG A 448 -4.25 -24.61 -1.68
N ILE A 449 -5.16 -24.57 -2.61
CA ILE A 449 -5.70 -23.33 -3.17
C ILE A 449 -6.90 -22.89 -2.33
N VAL A 450 -7.09 -21.59 -2.18
CA VAL A 450 -8.30 -20.98 -1.61
C VAL A 450 -9.02 -20.22 -2.73
N SER A 451 -10.18 -20.71 -3.12
CA SER A 451 -11.05 -20.08 -4.11
C SER A 451 -11.75 -18.84 -3.54
N PHE A 452 -12.40 -18.04 -4.41
CA PHE A 452 -13.18 -16.89 -3.94
C PHE A 452 -14.36 -17.30 -3.05
N SER A 453 -15.02 -18.41 -3.36
CA SER A 453 -16.10 -18.97 -2.53
C SER A 453 -15.62 -19.45 -1.15
N GLU A 454 -14.41 -19.97 -1.05
CA GLU A 454 -13.80 -20.30 0.23
C GLU A 454 -13.41 -19.04 1.02
N TRP A 455 -12.93 -17.98 0.33
CA TRP A 455 -12.78 -16.69 0.96
C TRP A 455 -14.10 -16.14 1.53
N GLU A 456 -15.22 -16.30 0.83
CA GLU A 456 -16.53 -15.87 1.32
C GLU A 456 -16.92 -16.58 2.62
N LYS A 457 -16.46 -17.82 2.86
CA LYS A 457 -16.61 -18.52 4.16
C LYS A 457 -15.79 -17.80 5.25
N ILE A 458 -14.52 -17.44 4.96
CA ILE A 458 -13.69 -16.66 5.88
C ILE A 458 -14.40 -15.33 6.23
N ASP A 459 -14.87 -14.59 5.23
CA ASP A 459 -15.56 -13.30 5.42
C ASP A 459 -16.83 -13.46 6.28
N SER A 460 -17.59 -14.54 6.05
CA SER A 460 -18.80 -14.84 6.80
C SER A 460 -18.49 -15.17 8.26
N GLU A 461 -17.46 -15.95 8.52
CA GLU A 461 -17.02 -16.27 9.88
C GLU A 461 -16.49 -15.03 10.61
N GLU A 462 -15.68 -14.20 9.96
CA GLU A 462 -15.21 -12.94 10.52
C GLU A 462 -16.37 -12.01 10.90
N ARG A 463 -17.41 -11.92 10.06
CA ARG A 463 -18.61 -11.12 10.32
C ARG A 463 -19.42 -11.71 11.47
N ARG A 464 -19.58 -13.03 11.53
CA ARG A 464 -20.26 -13.73 12.62
C ARG A 464 -19.59 -13.47 13.97
N LEU A 465 -18.25 -13.60 14.01
CA LEU A 465 -17.46 -13.32 15.20
C LEU A 465 -17.50 -11.84 15.59
N GLY A 466 -17.47 -10.94 14.60
CA GLY A 466 -17.58 -9.49 14.80
C GLY A 466 -18.94 -9.12 15.43
N SER A 467 -20.03 -9.67 14.89
CA SER A 467 -21.39 -9.40 15.40
C SER A 467 -21.54 -9.77 16.87
N SER A 468 -20.93 -10.88 17.34
CA SER A 468 -20.93 -11.26 18.74
C SER A 468 -20.16 -10.32 19.66
N ARG A 469 -19.34 -9.44 19.10
CA ARG A 469 -18.49 -8.44 19.79
C ARG A 469 -18.90 -7.00 19.49
N ASN A 470 -20.04 -6.79 18.86
CA ASN A 470 -20.52 -5.47 18.42
C ASN A 470 -19.56 -4.74 17.48
N LYS A 471 -18.89 -5.49 16.58
CA LYS A 471 -17.93 -5.03 15.57
C LYS A 471 -18.41 -5.41 14.16
N PRO A 472 -17.98 -4.70 13.11
CA PRO A 472 -18.30 -5.05 11.73
C PRO A 472 -17.77 -6.45 11.34
N ARG A 473 -16.62 -6.82 11.88
CA ARG A 473 -15.95 -8.11 11.74
C ARG A 473 -14.89 -8.29 12.81
N GLU A 474 -14.58 -9.54 13.14
CA GLU A 474 -13.37 -9.94 13.86
C GLU A 474 -12.49 -10.72 12.90
N LYS A 475 -11.33 -10.15 12.53
CA LYS A 475 -10.45 -10.77 11.55
C LYS A 475 -9.77 -12.02 12.11
N LEU A 476 -9.76 -13.08 11.32
CA LEU A 476 -8.92 -14.24 11.56
C LEU A 476 -7.47 -13.84 11.26
N ALA A 477 -6.64 -13.81 12.30
CA ALA A 477 -5.33 -13.17 12.26
C ALA A 477 -4.16 -14.16 12.19
N THR A 478 -4.42 -15.46 12.08
CA THR A 478 -3.39 -16.49 11.94
C THR A 478 -3.63 -17.33 10.70
N TRP A 479 -2.55 -17.90 10.16
CA TRP A 479 -2.63 -18.81 9.03
C TRP A 479 -3.54 -20.03 9.34
N ASP A 480 -3.43 -20.58 10.55
CA ASP A 480 -4.22 -21.74 10.99
C ASP A 480 -5.72 -21.43 11.04
N GLU A 481 -6.11 -20.28 11.60
CA GLU A 481 -7.51 -19.83 11.61
C GLU A 481 -8.06 -19.67 10.20
N LEU A 482 -7.30 -19.02 9.30
CA LEU A 482 -7.70 -18.82 7.92
C LEU A 482 -7.87 -20.14 7.17
N HIS A 483 -6.95 -21.08 7.35
CA HIS A 483 -7.04 -22.41 6.72
C HIS A 483 -8.17 -23.26 7.29
N LYS A 484 -8.41 -23.17 8.60
CA LYS A 484 -9.52 -23.89 9.24
C LYS A 484 -10.87 -23.42 8.72
N ALA A 485 -11.08 -22.12 8.62
CA ALA A 485 -12.34 -21.54 8.13
C ALA A 485 -12.67 -21.91 6.66
N THR A 486 -11.68 -22.34 5.87
CA THR A 486 -11.89 -22.83 4.50
C THR A 486 -12.14 -24.34 4.43
N SER A 487 -11.94 -25.08 5.52
CA SER A 487 -12.10 -26.55 5.56
C SER A 487 -13.49 -27.00 5.99
N GLU A 488 -14.23 -26.11 6.63
CA GLU A 488 -15.63 -26.27 7.06
C GLU A 488 -16.57 -25.71 5.97
#